data_7946c787df51f38299ea007887b3ad7d
#
_entry.id   7946c787df51f38299ea007887b3ad7d
#
_cell.length_a   1.000
_cell.length_b   1.000
_cell.length_c   1.000
_cell.angle_alpha   90.00
_cell.angle_beta   90.00
_cell.angle_gamma   90.00
#
_symmetry.space_group_name_H-M   'P 1'
#
loop_
_entity.id
_entity.type
_entity.pdbx_description
1 polymer ?
#
loop_
_entity_poly.entity_id
_entity_poly.type
_entity_poly.pdbx_seq_one_letter_code
_entity_poly.pdbx_strand_id
1 'polypeptide(L)'
;EEARRTLLGIRSGLPDGVTDMLALDIGGGSTEFILDRPGQAPIVRSIDIGVVRLCERLLHHDPPTAEELQQARDWVSRETKAAVVDMKDHQPAAFVGTAGTITALAAMAQKLPTYEPARIHNYRLHLGAVQEIEQTLLSRKKADRVGLPGLEKNREEVIAAGAIIIRTIMETLGISQ
;
A
#
# COMPACT_ATOMS: atom_id res chain seq x y z
N GLU A 1 -5.89 12.24 15.71
CA GLU A 1 -6.42 13.33 14.87
C GLU A 1 -6.15 13.06 13.38
N GLU A 2 -4.97 12.61 13.00
CA GLU A 2 -4.57 12.31 11.62
C GLU A 2 -5.46 11.24 10.98
N ALA A 3 -5.60 10.07 11.58
CA ALA A 3 -6.43 8.98 11.08
C ALA A 3 -7.92 9.40 10.88
N ARG A 4 -8.43 10.33 11.69
CA ARG A 4 -9.79 10.86 11.51
C ARG A 4 -9.89 11.74 10.27
N ARG A 5 -8.87 12.54 9.98
CA ARG A 5 -8.83 13.37 8.76
C ARG A 5 -8.68 12.50 7.52
N THR A 6 -7.80 11.50 7.57
CA THR A 6 -7.64 10.50 6.50
C THR A 6 -8.97 9.82 6.21
N LEU A 7 -9.68 9.35 7.24
CA LEU A 7 -10.98 8.70 7.09
C LEU A 7 -12.03 9.62 6.46
N LEU A 8 -12.10 10.88 6.87
CA LEU A 8 -13.04 11.86 6.28
C LEU A 8 -12.72 12.09 4.80
N GLY A 9 -11.42 12.20 4.45
CA GLY A 9 -10.98 12.31 3.05
C GLY A 9 -11.36 11.10 2.22
N ILE A 10 -11.15 9.89 2.75
CA ILE A 10 -11.53 8.65 2.07
C ILE A 10 -13.03 8.60 1.84
N ARG A 11 -13.85 8.82 2.89
CA ARG A 11 -15.32 8.78 2.80
C ARG A 11 -15.89 9.77 1.77
N SER A 12 -15.30 10.97 1.67
CA SER A 12 -15.76 11.98 0.70
C SER A 12 -15.46 11.60 -0.76
N GLY A 13 -14.54 10.68 -0.99
CA GLY A 13 -14.11 10.27 -2.32
C GLY A 13 -14.63 8.90 -2.76
N LEU A 14 -15.23 8.11 -1.86
CA LEU A 14 -15.75 6.80 -2.21
C LEU A 14 -17.13 6.89 -2.86
N PRO A 15 -17.51 5.91 -3.70
CA PRO A 15 -18.86 5.80 -4.22
C PRO A 15 -19.89 5.68 -3.09
N ASP A 16 -21.11 6.19 -3.35
CA ASP A 16 -22.23 6.07 -2.43
C ASP A 16 -22.47 4.61 -2.02
N GLY A 17 -22.68 4.38 -0.74
CA GLY A 17 -22.97 3.05 -0.19
C GLY A 17 -21.77 2.27 0.34
N VAL A 18 -20.54 2.71 0.14
CA VAL A 18 -19.36 2.10 0.79
C VAL A 18 -19.23 2.65 2.20
N THR A 19 -19.81 1.94 3.16
CA THR A 19 -19.85 2.35 4.58
C THR A 19 -19.10 1.43 5.52
N ASP A 20 -18.64 0.27 5.01
CA ASP A 20 -17.90 -0.76 5.74
C ASP A 20 -16.60 -1.04 5.00
N MET A 21 -15.48 -0.60 5.56
CA MET A 21 -14.19 -0.68 4.88
C MET A 21 -13.02 -0.86 5.85
N LEU A 22 -11.97 -1.51 5.35
CA LEU A 22 -10.62 -1.44 5.89
C LEU A 22 -9.80 -0.51 5.01
N ALA A 23 -9.44 0.65 5.52
CA ALA A 23 -8.57 1.58 4.83
C ALA A 23 -7.11 1.39 5.23
N LEU A 24 -6.21 1.58 4.26
CA LEU A 24 -4.77 1.47 4.39
C LEU A 24 -4.09 2.74 3.91
N ASP A 25 -3.23 3.31 4.74
CA ASP A 25 -2.37 4.44 4.42
C ASP A 25 -0.90 4.04 4.59
N ILE A 26 -0.13 4.01 3.50
CA ILE A 26 1.29 3.64 3.52
C ILE A 26 2.14 4.89 3.37
N GLY A 27 2.67 5.36 4.51
CA GLY A 27 3.56 6.50 4.58
C GLY A 27 5.05 6.13 4.46
N GLY A 28 5.91 7.10 4.74
CA GLY A 28 7.37 6.90 4.74
C GLY A 28 7.86 6.07 5.93
N GLY A 29 7.33 6.33 7.13
CA GLY A 29 7.75 5.71 8.39
C GLY A 29 6.78 4.68 8.97
N SER A 30 5.50 4.78 8.63
CA SER A 30 4.43 3.96 9.20
C SER A 30 3.41 3.52 8.16
N THR A 31 2.58 2.57 8.55
CA THR A 31 1.40 2.15 7.82
C THR A 31 0.22 2.10 8.79
N GLU A 32 -0.86 2.80 8.45
CA GLU A 32 -2.08 2.89 9.24
C GLU A 32 -3.17 1.98 8.65
N PHE A 33 -3.81 1.22 9.55
CA PHE A 33 -5.01 0.42 9.27
C PHE A 33 -6.20 1.08 9.96
N ILE A 34 -7.25 1.38 9.22
CA ILE A 34 -8.46 2.03 9.74
C ILE A 34 -9.65 1.17 9.36
N LEU A 35 -10.21 0.43 10.31
CA LEU A 35 -11.47 -0.29 10.13
C LEU A 35 -12.61 0.65 10.46
N ASP A 36 -13.40 0.97 9.46
CA ASP A 36 -14.58 1.85 9.56
C ASP A 36 -15.85 1.05 9.31
N ARG A 37 -16.79 1.12 10.27
CA ARG A 37 -18.04 0.36 10.26
C ARG A 37 -19.23 1.27 10.57
N PRO A 38 -20.40 1.03 9.96
CA PRO A 38 -21.61 1.82 10.23
C PRO A 38 -21.96 1.78 11.71
N GLY A 39 -22.21 2.98 12.29
CA GLY A 39 -22.69 3.12 13.67
C GLY A 39 -21.67 2.79 14.76
N GLN A 40 -20.41 2.55 14.42
CA GLN A 40 -19.32 2.25 15.36
C GLN A 40 -18.20 3.28 15.25
N ALA A 41 -17.44 3.44 16.33
CA ALA A 41 -16.20 4.20 16.28
C ALA A 41 -15.16 3.46 15.44
N PRO A 42 -14.39 4.15 14.59
CA PRO A 42 -13.34 3.51 13.82
C PRO A 42 -12.27 2.87 14.71
N ILE A 43 -11.79 1.69 14.32
CA ILE A 43 -10.62 1.07 14.95
C ILE A 43 -9.40 1.49 14.13
N VAL A 44 -8.42 2.10 14.77
CA VAL A 44 -7.17 2.56 14.14
C VAL A 44 -6.00 1.82 14.72
N ARG A 45 -5.14 1.29 13.86
CA ARG A 45 -3.85 0.67 14.23
C ARG A 45 -2.76 1.23 13.32
N SER A 46 -1.60 1.48 13.90
CA SER A 46 -0.40 1.88 13.17
C SER A 46 0.71 0.89 13.42
N ILE A 47 1.44 0.55 12.37
CA ILE A 47 2.68 -0.24 12.46
C ILE A 47 3.86 0.62 12.01
N ASP A 48 5.00 0.42 12.64
CA ASP A 48 6.25 1.15 12.35
C ASP A 48 6.93 0.63 11.07
N ILE A 49 6.15 0.44 10.01
CA ILE A 49 6.62 0.03 8.68
C ILE A 49 6.07 1.02 7.66
N GLY A 50 6.98 1.73 7.02
CA GLY A 50 6.71 2.61 5.88
C GLY A 50 7.80 2.43 4.83
N VAL A 51 7.63 3.04 3.66
CA VAL A 51 8.51 2.78 2.51
C VAL A 51 9.96 3.20 2.76
N VAL A 52 10.19 4.31 3.45
CA VAL A 52 11.54 4.77 3.79
C VAL A 52 12.15 3.86 4.84
N ARG A 53 11.40 3.58 5.91
CA ARG A 53 11.87 2.73 7.01
C ARG A 53 12.21 1.31 6.54
N LEU A 54 11.43 0.73 5.63
CA LEU A 54 11.72 -0.59 5.06
C LEU A 54 13.03 -0.57 4.25
N CYS A 55 13.23 0.47 3.41
CA CYS A 55 14.46 0.65 2.67
C CYS A 55 15.67 0.75 3.59
N GLU A 56 15.63 1.64 4.57
CA GLU A 56 16.76 1.89 5.49
C GLU A 56 17.11 0.68 6.35
N ARG A 57 16.11 -0.10 6.74
CA ARG A 57 16.31 -1.20 7.68
C ARG A 57 16.67 -2.53 7.03
N LEU A 58 16.16 -2.82 5.84
CA LEU A 58 16.26 -4.18 5.26
C LEU A 58 16.68 -4.23 3.78
N LEU A 59 16.55 -3.16 3.00
CA LEU A 59 16.84 -3.20 1.56
C LEU A 59 18.14 -2.46 1.25
N HIS A 60 19.29 -3.07 1.57
CA HIS A 60 20.60 -2.44 1.45
C HIS A 60 21.25 -2.64 0.09
N HIS A 61 20.84 -3.67 -0.67
CA HIS A 61 21.32 -3.93 -2.02
C HIS A 61 20.37 -3.38 -3.09
N ASP A 62 20.90 -3.11 -4.26
CA ASP A 62 20.15 -2.60 -5.42
C ASP A 62 20.50 -3.38 -6.71
N PRO A 63 19.61 -4.26 -7.17
CA PRO A 63 18.35 -4.69 -6.55
C PRO A 63 18.54 -5.42 -5.22
N PRO A 64 17.49 -5.48 -4.37
CA PRO A 64 17.53 -6.23 -3.12
C PRO A 64 17.79 -7.71 -3.32
N THR A 65 18.50 -8.33 -2.38
CA THR A 65 18.76 -9.79 -2.39
C THR A 65 17.49 -10.59 -2.05
N ALA A 66 17.48 -11.88 -2.38
CA ALA A 66 16.36 -12.76 -2.01
C ALA A 66 16.18 -12.85 -0.48
N GLU A 67 17.26 -12.80 0.29
CA GLU A 67 17.23 -12.83 1.75
C GLU A 67 16.62 -11.54 2.30
N GLU A 68 17.01 -10.36 1.81
CA GLU A 68 16.42 -9.08 2.18
C GLU A 68 14.92 -9.03 1.89
N LEU A 69 14.51 -9.54 0.72
CA LEU A 69 13.10 -9.60 0.34
C LEU A 69 12.31 -10.52 1.27
N GLN A 70 12.86 -11.67 1.65
CA GLN A 70 12.21 -12.59 2.57
C GLN A 70 12.06 -11.96 3.96
N GLN A 71 13.13 -11.37 4.49
CA GLN A 71 13.10 -10.67 5.78
C GLN A 71 12.09 -9.52 5.79
N ALA A 72 12.02 -8.73 4.70
CA ALA A 72 11.06 -7.66 4.55
C ALA A 72 9.61 -8.17 4.59
N ARG A 73 9.29 -9.22 3.81
CA ARG A 73 7.96 -9.83 3.79
C ARG A 73 7.58 -10.44 5.14
N ASP A 74 8.51 -11.15 5.78
CA ASP A 74 8.27 -11.74 7.10
C ASP A 74 7.96 -10.66 8.16
N TRP A 75 8.71 -9.55 8.12
CA TRP A 75 8.45 -8.44 9.02
C TRP A 75 7.09 -7.80 8.76
N VAL A 76 6.78 -7.43 7.50
CA VAL A 76 5.48 -6.84 7.13
C VAL A 76 4.33 -7.77 7.49
N SER A 77 4.43 -9.08 7.19
CA SER A 77 3.37 -10.06 7.49
C SER A 77 3.13 -10.20 8.99
N ARG A 78 4.18 -10.28 9.79
CA ARG A 78 4.09 -10.39 11.25
C ARG A 78 3.41 -9.17 11.86
N GLU A 79 3.87 -7.97 11.52
CA GLU A 79 3.30 -6.72 12.06
C GLU A 79 1.86 -6.49 11.57
N THR A 80 1.55 -6.84 10.31
CA THR A 80 0.17 -6.81 9.78
C THR A 80 -0.76 -7.70 10.60
N LYS A 81 -0.38 -8.96 10.85
CA LYS A 81 -1.19 -9.90 11.64
C LYS A 81 -1.43 -9.38 13.06
N ALA A 82 -0.40 -8.80 13.67
CA ALA A 82 -0.53 -8.21 15.01
C ALA A 82 -1.46 -6.99 15.02
N ALA A 83 -1.36 -6.12 14.01
CA ALA A 83 -2.17 -4.91 13.92
C ALA A 83 -3.67 -5.20 13.73
N VAL A 84 -4.01 -6.24 12.97
CA VAL A 84 -5.41 -6.55 12.66
C VAL A 84 -6.02 -7.63 13.55
N VAL A 85 -5.35 -8.03 14.64
CA VAL A 85 -5.79 -9.13 15.50
C VAL A 85 -7.21 -8.93 16.06
N ASP A 86 -7.57 -7.71 16.40
CA ASP A 86 -8.90 -7.32 16.89
C ASP A 86 -9.88 -6.90 15.78
N MET A 87 -9.44 -6.96 14.52
CA MET A 87 -10.27 -6.75 13.33
C MET A 87 -10.63 -8.05 12.60
N LYS A 88 -9.99 -9.19 12.98
CA LYS A 88 -10.06 -10.49 12.27
C LYS A 88 -11.45 -11.10 12.16
N ASP A 89 -12.34 -10.79 13.12
CA ASP A 89 -13.70 -11.32 13.16
C ASP A 89 -14.66 -10.52 12.26
N HIS A 90 -14.15 -9.51 11.57
CA HIS A 90 -14.90 -8.67 10.65
C HIS A 90 -14.32 -8.78 9.24
N GLN A 91 -15.21 -9.02 8.26
CA GLN A 91 -14.86 -8.99 6.84
C GLN A 91 -15.41 -7.67 6.24
N PRO A 92 -14.54 -6.66 6.03
CA PRO A 92 -14.98 -5.39 5.47
C PRO A 92 -15.49 -5.58 4.03
N ALA A 93 -16.53 -4.82 3.67
CA ALA A 93 -17.11 -4.86 2.31
C ALA A 93 -16.15 -4.28 1.26
N ALA A 94 -15.21 -3.43 1.67
CA ALA A 94 -14.21 -2.84 0.80
C ALA A 94 -12.84 -2.75 1.48
N PHE A 95 -11.78 -2.91 0.68
CA PHE A 95 -10.40 -2.59 1.06
C PHE A 95 -9.97 -1.35 0.27
N VAL A 96 -9.55 -0.30 0.96
CA VAL A 96 -9.28 1.00 0.36
C VAL A 96 -7.88 1.46 0.68
N GLY A 97 -7.04 1.59 -0.35
CA GLY A 97 -5.72 2.14 -0.21
C GLY A 97 -5.69 3.65 -0.49
N THR A 98 -4.90 4.39 0.28
CA THR A 98 -4.70 5.84 0.11
C THR A 98 -3.22 6.23 0.14
N ALA A 99 -2.94 7.52 0.00
CA ALA A 99 -1.61 8.13 -0.05
C ALA A 99 -0.76 7.78 -1.28
N GLY A 100 0.41 8.40 -1.32
CA GLY A 100 1.24 8.44 -2.52
C GLY A 100 1.77 7.09 -2.99
N THR A 101 1.98 6.13 -2.09
CA THR A 101 2.43 4.79 -2.47
C THR A 101 1.36 4.06 -3.29
N ILE A 102 0.13 4.05 -2.81
CA ILE A 102 -0.98 3.36 -3.47
C ILE A 102 -1.33 4.02 -4.79
N THR A 103 -1.40 5.36 -4.82
CA THR A 103 -1.73 6.09 -6.05
C THR A 103 -0.65 5.93 -7.12
N ALA A 104 0.63 5.84 -6.74
CA ALA A 104 1.71 5.55 -7.68
C ALA A 104 1.59 4.14 -8.27
N LEU A 105 1.29 3.12 -7.45
CA LEU A 105 1.07 1.75 -7.95
C LEU A 105 -0.16 1.67 -8.85
N ALA A 106 -1.24 2.40 -8.54
CA ALA A 106 -2.43 2.50 -9.40
C ALA A 106 -2.12 3.17 -10.75
N ALA A 107 -1.26 4.19 -10.76
CA ALA A 107 -0.80 4.83 -11.98
C ALA A 107 0.08 3.89 -12.82
N MET A 108 0.99 3.15 -12.18
CA MET A 108 1.86 2.15 -12.82
C MET A 108 1.06 0.97 -13.40
N ALA A 109 0.07 0.47 -12.68
CA ALA A 109 -0.82 -0.60 -13.16
C ALA A 109 -1.55 -0.20 -14.46
N GLN A 110 -1.91 1.06 -14.58
CA GLN A 110 -2.54 1.64 -15.77
C GLN A 110 -1.54 2.14 -16.81
N LYS A 111 -0.24 2.09 -16.54
CA LYS A 111 0.84 2.62 -17.41
C LYS A 111 0.58 4.07 -17.84
N LEU A 112 0.13 4.91 -16.92
CA LEU A 112 -0.22 6.29 -17.22
C LEU A 112 1.02 7.07 -17.65
N PRO A 113 0.98 7.84 -18.75
CA PRO A 113 2.12 8.66 -19.19
C PRO A 113 2.36 9.86 -18.25
N THR A 114 1.31 10.32 -17.59
CA THR A 114 1.32 11.42 -16.62
C THR A 114 0.40 11.07 -15.45
N TYR A 115 0.56 11.77 -14.33
CA TYR A 115 -0.33 11.61 -13.19
C TYR A 115 -1.73 12.16 -13.48
N GLU A 116 -2.72 11.30 -13.54
CA GLU A 116 -4.11 11.60 -13.88
C GLU A 116 -5.04 11.25 -12.69
N PRO A 117 -5.32 12.20 -11.77
CA PRO A 117 -6.11 11.92 -10.56
C PRO A 117 -7.46 11.25 -10.83
N ALA A 118 -8.15 11.67 -11.90
CA ALA A 118 -9.46 11.11 -12.25
C ALA A 118 -9.41 9.63 -12.66
N ARG A 119 -8.28 9.14 -13.15
CA ARG A 119 -8.07 7.73 -13.51
C ARG A 119 -7.55 6.90 -12.35
N ILE A 120 -6.88 7.55 -11.39
CA ILE A 120 -6.30 6.90 -10.22
C ILE A 120 -7.37 6.75 -9.12
N HIS A 121 -8.20 7.77 -8.96
CA HIS A 121 -9.26 7.77 -7.94
C HIS A 121 -10.25 6.63 -8.18
N ASN A 122 -10.50 5.82 -7.15
CA ASN A 122 -11.33 4.62 -7.18
C ASN A 122 -10.89 3.55 -8.21
N TYR A 123 -9.62 3.58 -8.65
CA TYR A 123 -9.07 2.50 -9.47
C TYR A 123 -8.98 1.21 -8.67
N ARG A 124 -9.45 0.11 -9.25
CA ARG A 124 -9.35 -1.22 -8.65
C ARG A 124 -7.99 -1.83 -8.90
N LEU A 125 -7.12 -1.75 -7.91
CA LEU A 125 -5.77 -2.30 -7.97
C LEU A 125 -5.77 -3.77 -7.55
N HIS A 126 -5.63 -4.68 -8.50
CA HIS A 126 -5.61 -6.11 -8.26
C HIS A 126 -4.26 -6.61 -7.77
N LEU A 127 -4.26 -7.62 -6.90
CA LEU A 127 -3.03 -8.25 -6.38
C LEU A 127 -2.08 -8.71 -7.50
N GLY A 128 -2.61 -9.29 -8.58
CA GLY A 128 -1.80 -9.68 -9.73
C GLY A 128 -1.04 -8.51 -10.37
N ALA A 129 -1.68 -7.35 -10.50
CA ALA A 129 -1.01 -6.15 -11.01
C ALA A 129 0.08 -5.65 -10.05
N VAL A 130 -0.14 -5.72 -8.73
CA VAL A 130 0.87 -5.38 -7.73
C VAL A 130 2.07 -6.32 -7.82
N GLN A 131 1.84 -7.62 -8.00
CA GLN A 131 2.89 -8.63 -8.16
C GLN A 131 3.73 -8.38 -9.43
N GLU A 132 3.10 -8.06 -10.56
CA GLU A 132 3.81 -7.72 -11.81
C GLU A 132 4.65 -6.44 -11.67
N ILE A 133 4.10 -5.41 -11.01
CA ILE A 133 4.83 -4.16 -10.73
C ILE A 133 6.02 -4.45 -9.81
N GLU A 134 5.82 -5.16 -8.72
CA GLU A 134 6.90 -5.54 -7.80
C GLU A 134 8.01 -6.28 -8.53
N GLN A 135 7.69 -7.29 -9.34
CA GLN A 135 8.66 -8.02 -10.14
C GLN A 135 9.43 -7.10 -11.09
N THR A 136 8.74 -6.19 -11.76
CA THR A 136 9.34 -5.20 -12.66
C THR A 136 10.32 -4.28 -11.92
N LEU A 137 9.96 -3.82 -10.72
CA LEU A 137 10.78 -2.94 -9.91
C LEU A 137 12.01 -3.68 -9.33
N LEU A 138 11.82 -4.91 -8.85
CA LEU A 138 12.89 -5.70 -8.23
C LEU A 138 13.87 -6.29 -9.24
N SER A 139 13.51 -6.40 -10.52
CA SER A 139 14.42 -6.78 -11.58
C SER A 139 15.34 -5.65 -12.07
N ARG A 140 15.17 -4.43 -11.56
CA ARG A 140 15.89 -3.23 -12.01
C ARG A 140 16.55 -2.50 -10.86
N LYS A 141 17.72 -1.91 -11.14
CA LYS A 141 18.33 -0.95 -10.22
C LYS A 141 17.47 0.31 -10.11
N LYS A 142 17.62 1.06 -9.03
CA LYS A 142 16.90 2.33 -8.79
C LYS A 142 17.05 3.29 -9.98
N ALA A 143 18.26 3.44 -10.51
CA ALA A 143 18.53 4.31 -11.65
C ALA A 143 17.76 3.90 -12.94
N ASP A 144 17.51 2.60 -13.12
CA ASP A 144 16.81 2.05 -14.30
C ASP A 144 15.29 2.09 -14.16
N ARG A 145 14.77 2.57 -13.03
CA ARG A 145 13.33 2.78 -12.79
C ARG A 145 12.85 4.13 -13.27
N VAL A 146 13.77 5.09 -13.52
CA VAL A 146 13.45 6.42 -14.02
C VAL A 146 12.71 6.31 -15.35
N GLY A 147 11.56 6.99 -15.45
CA GLY A 147 10.74 7.00 -16.66
C GLY A 147 9.87 5.75 -16.85
N LEU A 148 9.76 4.86 -15.88
CA LEU A 148 8.75 3.81 -15.93
C LEU A 148 7.34 4.44 -16.02
N PRO A 149 6.46 3.93 -16.91
CA PRO A 149 5.11 4.46 -17.03
C PRO A 149 4.34 4.44 -15.69
N GLY A 150 3.75 5.57 -15.33
CA GLY A 150 3.03 5.74 -14.07
C GLY A 150 3.88 6.05 -12.85
N LEU A 151 5.21 5.97 -12.96
CA LEU A 151 6.11 6.30 -11.85
C LEU A 151 6.48 7.78 -11.88
N GLU A 152 6.09 8.52 -10.85
CA GLU A 152 6.49 9.92 -10.67
C GLU A 152 7.97 10.03 -10.30
N LYS A 153 8.61 11.13 -10.70
CA LYS A 153 9.99 11.46 -10.33
C LYS A 153 10.16 11.47 -8.80
N ASN A 154 11.33 11.07 -8.36
CA ASN A 154 11.75 10.99 -6.95
C ASN A 154 11.03 9.90 -6.13
N ARG A 155 10.32 8.98 -6.79
CA ARG A 155 9.75 7.79 -6.14
C ARG A 155 10.53 6.50 -6.43
N GLU A 156 11.52 6.57 -7.31
CA GLU A 156 12.32 5.44 -7.79
C GLU A 156 13.00 4.67 -6.65
N GLU A 157 13.35 5.41 -5.59
CA GLU A 157 14.04 4.82 -4.43
C GLU A 157 13.11 4.00 -3.53
N VAL A 158 11.87 4.47 -3.34
CA VAL A 158 10.96 3.92 -2.31
C VAL A 158 9.83 3.06 -2.87
N ILE A 159 9.51 3.17 -4.17
CA ILE A 159 8.33 2.52 -4.74
C ILE A 159 8.40 0.98 -4.67
N ALA A 160 9.59 0.41 -4.78
CA ALA A 160 9.78 -1.04 -4.63
C ALA A 160 9.41 -1.51 -3.22
N ALA A 161 9.81 -0.75 -2.18
CA ALA A 161 9.39 -1.02 -0.81
C ALA A 161 7.87 -0.90 -0.65
N GLY A 162 7.25 0.09 -1.30
CA GLY A 162 5.81 0.23 -1.35
C GLY A 162 5.09 -0.96 -1.97
N ALA A 163 5.61 -1.49 -3.08
CA ALA A 163 5.08 -2.69 -3.72
C ALA A 163 5.22 -3.93 -2.82
N ILE A 164 6.37 -4.11 -2.14
CA ILE A 164 6.58 -5.19 -1.16
C ILE A 164 5.57 -5.09 -0.02
N ILE A 165 5.38 -3.90 0.55
CA ILE A 165 4.47 -3.69 1.69
C ILE A 165 3.04 -4.04 1.29
N ILE A 166 2.49 -3.42 0.25
CA ILE A 166 1.09 -3.63 -0.13
C ILE A 166 0.82 -5.07 -0.58
N ARG A 167 1.72 -5.66 -1.39
CA ARG A 167 1.60 -7.06 -1.77
C ARG A 167 1.53 -7.98 -0.56
N THR A 168 2.46 -7.82 0.38
CA THR A 168 2.52 -8.66 1.57
C THR A 168 1.28 -8.49 2.46
N ILE A 169 0.77 -7.25 2.60
CA ILE A 169 -0.47 -6.99 3.33
C ILE A 169 -1.66 -7.68 2.64
N MET A 170 -1.80 -7.51 1.33
CA MET A 170 -2.89 -8.14 0.56
C MET A 170 -2.86 -9.67 0.67
N GLU A 171 -1.68 -10.29 0.50
CA GLU A 171 -1.49 -11.75 0.65
C GLU A 171 -1.78 -12.21 2.08
N THR A 172 -1.33 -11.46 3.10
CA THR A 172 -1.52 -11.78 4.52
C THR A 172 -3.00 -11.74 4.93
N LEU A 173 -3.77 -10.81 4.36
CA LEU A 173 -5.18 -10.61 4.67
C LEU A 173 -6.13 -11.32 3.68
N GLY A 174 -5.60 -11.99 2.66
CA GLY A 174 -6.42 -12.67 1.64
C GLY A 174 -7.18 -11.70 0.73
N ILE A 175 -6.66 -10.49 0.51
CA ILE A 175 -7.28 -9.44 -0.29
C ILE A 175 -6.80 -9.55 -1.73
N SER A 176 -7.72 -9.62 -2.69
CA SER A 176 -7.41 -9.74 -4.11
C SER A 176 -7.45 -8.42 -4.88
N GLN A 177 -8.10 -7.38 -4.32
CA GLN A 177 -8.22 -6.05 -4.95
C GLN A 177 -8.50 -4.96 -3.91
#